data_e6bfd9d0f2f8bb17f22bea375fd3821e
#
_entry.id   e6bfd9d0f2f8bb17f22bea375fd3821e
#
_cell.length_a   1.000
_cell.length_b   1.000
_cell.length_c   1.000
_cell.angle_alpha   90.00
_cell.angle_beta   90.00
_cell.angle_gamma   90.00
#
_symmetry.space_group_name_H-M   'P 1'
#
loop_
_entity.id
_entity.type
_entity.pdbx_description
1 polymer ?
#
loop_
_entity_poly.entity_id
_entity_poly.type
_entity_poly.pdbx_seq_one_letter_code
_entity_poly.pdbx_strand_id
1 'polypeptide(L)'
;MKTKAKRARAVIPFEEHALLSLSVSDLNLVDYAAASAMKLKADFPSVVFTSGRRNSQQQANAMAGNIAQNRKWIEQTYLASPERDVLQKWVDSHPSATTKEQISAGLIGIMNGWSDAQKKTLSRHFSGQAFDVQPVAGTPGNLIKTGIKALPNLRKFLEQEGGLIIWHADFEKT
;
A
#
# COMPACT_ATOMS: atom_id res chain seq x y z
N MET A 1 13.03 25.02 -48.54
CA MET A 1 13.14 25.03 -47.07
C MET A 1 11.80 24.54 -46.50
N LYS A 2 11.78 23.33 -45.92
CA LYS A 2 10.55 22.78 -45.33
C LYS A 2 10.65 22.92 -43.79
N THR A 3 9.87 23.83 -43.23
CA THR A 3 9.73 24.04 -41.78
C THR A 3 9.00 22.88 -41.14
N LYS A 4 9.68 22.12 -40.29
CA LYS A 4 9.08 21.09 -39.42
C LYS A 4 8.31 21.79 -38.32
N ALA A 5 6.99 21.72 -38.39
CA ALA A 5 6.11 22.09 -37.26
C ALA A 5 6.34 21.15 -36.10
N LYS A 6 6.79 21.67 -34.94
CA LYS A 6 6.84 21.00 -33.67
C LYS A 6 5.40 20.75 -33.21
N ARG A 7 4.92 19.48 -33.23
CA ARG A 7 3.68 19.10 -32.56
C ARG A 7 3.83 19.37 -31.06
N ALA A 8 3.08 20.32 -30.56
CA ALA A 8 2.90 20.50 -29.13
C ALA A 8 2.28 19.22 -28.56
N ARG A 9 2.95 18.65 -27.59
CA ARG A 9 2.43 17.52 -26.80
C ARG A 9 1.26 18.07 -25.99
N ALA A 10 0.02 17.63 -26.32
CA ALA A 10 -1.15 17.98 -25.54
C ALA A 10 -0.90 17.51 -24.09
N VAL A 11 -0.88 18.48 -23.17
CA VAL A 11 -0.98 18.22 -21.73
C VAL A 11 -2.38 17.67 -21.53
N ILE A 12 -2.49 16.36 -21.30
CA ILE A 12 -3.74 15.74 -20.87
C ILE A 12 -4.07 16.43 -19.54
N PRO A 13 -5.21 17.10 -19.40
CA PRO A 13 -5.62 17.60 -18.10
C PRO A 13 -5.71 16.39 -17.18
N PHE A 14 -5.07 16.51 -16.02
CA PHE A 14 -5.19 15.57 -14.90
C PHE A 14 -6.68 15.57 -14.55
N GLU A 15 -7.43 14.64 -15.13
CA GLU A 15 -8.78 14.37 -14.67
C GLU A 15 -8.62 13.96 -13.21
N GLU A 16 -9.15 14.82 -12.38
CA GLU A 16 -9.36 14.65 -10.96
C GLU A 16 -10.21 13.37 -10.78
N HIS A 17 -9.56 12.20 -10.85
CA HIS A 17 -10.09 11.03 -10.18
C HIS A 17 -10.15 11.47 -8.72
N ALA A 18 -11.34 11.90 -8.31
CA ALA A 18 -11.67 12.04 -6.90
C ALA A 18 -11.29 10.68 -6.28
N LEU A 19 -10.08 10.61 -5.74
CA LEU A 19 -9.64 9.50 -4.91
C LEU A 19 -10.72 9.44 -3.83
N LEU A 20 -11.61 8.44 -3.93
CA LEU A 20 -12.63 8.20 -2.93
C LEU A 20 -11.88 8.07 -1.62
N SER A 21 -11.81 9.15 -0.86
CA SER A 21 -11.21 9.16 0.46
C SER A 21 -11.98 8.16 1.29
N LEU A 22 -11.33 7.04 1.64
CA LEU A 22 -11.92 6.07 2.53
C LEU A 22 -12.22 6.76 3.86
N SER A 23 -13.44 6.64 4.36
CA SER A 23 -13.74 7.02 5.74
C SER A 23 -13.01 6.06 6.68
N VAL A 24 -12.82 6.47 7.95
CA VAL A 24 -12.16 5.58 8.92
C VAL A 24 -12.96 4.28 9.12
N SER A 25 -14.29 4.32 9.01
CA SER A 25 -15.13 3.11 9.07
C SER A 25 -14.89 2.15 7.90
N ASP A 26 -14.61 2.66 6.69
CA ASP A 26 -14.35 1.83 5.51
C ASP A 26 -13.02 1.08 5.60
N LEU A 27 -12.11 1.53 6.49
CA LEU A 27 -10.81 0.87 6.69
C LEU A 27 -10.94 -0.49 7.39
N ASN A 28 -12.06 -0.79 8.06
CA ASN A 28 -12.31 -2.05 8.76
C ASN A 28 -11.18 -2.46 9.73
N LEU A 29 -10.67 -1.49 10.47
CA LEU A 29 -9.54 -1.69 11.40
C LEU A 29 -10.01 -2.30 12.72
N VAL A 30 -9.04 -2.88 13.46
CA VAL A 30 -9.24 -3.20 14.88
C VAL A 30 -9.34 -1.92 15.70
N ASP A 31 -10.01 -1.96 16.86
CA ASP A 31 -10.40 -0.78 17.64
C ASP A 31 -9.25 0.21 17.91
N TYR A 32 -8.09 -0.29 18.36
CA TYR A 32 -6.96 0.59 18.69
C TYR A 32 -6.31 1.24 17.43
N ALA A 33 -6.32 0.54 16.28
CA ALA A 33 -5.87 1.11 15.02
C ALA A 33 -6.90 2.08 14.44
N ALA A 34 -8.20 1.79 14.60
CA ALA A 34 -9.28 2.70 14.23
C ALA A 34 -9.23 4.01 15.05
N ALA A 35 -9.02 3.91 16.36
CA ALA A 35 -8.84 5.08 17.22
C ALA A 35 -7.65 5.95 16.77
N SER A 36 -6.54 5.33 16.38
CA SER A 36 -5.37 6.02 15.82
C SER A 36 -5.67 6.69 14.48
N ALA A 37 -6.44 6.03 13.60
CA ALA A 37 -6.86 6.62 12.33
C ALA A 37 -7.82 7.81 12.55
N MET A 38 -8.77 7.70 13.48
CA MET A 38 -9.67 8.81 13.86
C MET A 38 -8.88 10.00 14.39
N LYS A 39 -7.92 9.77 15.30
CA LYS A 39 -7.06 10.81 15.82
C LYS A 39 -6.28 11.50 14.70
N LEU A 40 -5.65 10.74 13.82
CA LEU A 40 -4.90 11.32 12.69
C LEU A 40 -5.79 12.18 11.80
N LYS A 41 -7.01 11.72 11.50
CA LYS A 41 -7.98 12.46 10.67
C LYS A 41 -8.48 13.73 11.35
N ALA A 42 -8.64 13.72 12.70
CA ALA A 42 -9.01 14.89 13.48
C ALA A 42 -7.89 15.94 13.52
N ASP A 43 -6.64 15.49 13.73
CA ASP A 43 -5.48 16.38 13.77
C ASP A 43 -5.11 16.92 12.37
N PHE A 44 -5.35 16.14 11.32
CA PHE A 44 -5.03 16.45 9.92
C PHE A 44 -6.23 16.13 9.01
N PRO A 45 -7.24 17.01 8.90
CA PRO A 45 -8.43 16.76 8.09
C PRO A 45 -8.18 16.48 6.61
N SER A 46 -7.04 16.93 6.06
CA SER A 46 -6.62 16.72 4.67
C SER A 46 -6.03 15.32 4.42
N VAL A 47 -5.79 14.51 5.47
CA VAL A 47 -5.27 13.14 5.30
C VAL A 47 -6.24 12.30 4.48
N VAL A 48 -5.70 11.61 3.49
CA VAL A 48 -6.42 10.63 2.66
C VAL A 48 -5.91 9.24 2.99
N PHE A 49 -6.78 8.38 3.49
CA PHE A 49 -6.47 6.95 3.66
C PHE A 49 -6.65 6.24 2.33
N THR A 50 -5.66 5.46 1.95
CA THR A 50 -5.67 4.70 0.69
C THR A 50 -5.96 3.22 0.90
N SER A 51 -5.80 2.71 2.12
CA SER A 51 -6.01 1.31 2.45
C SER A 51 -6.13 1.09 3.96
N GLY A 52 -6.92 0.09 4.33
CA GLY A 52 -7.05 -0.45 5.68
C GLY A 52 -6.92 -1.97 5.67
N ARG A 53 -7.90 -2.71 6.27
CA ARG A 53 -7.93 -4.17 6.20
C ARG A 53 -8.08 -4.63 4.75
N ARG A 54 -7.35 -5.67 4.38
CA ARG A 54 -7.37 -6.27 3.04
C ARG A 54 -7.70 -7.75 3.10
N ASN A 55 -8.51 -8.22 2.16
CA ASN A 55 -8.61 -9.64 1.83
C ASN A 55 -7.47 -10.04 0.85
N SER A 56 -7.40 -11.35 0.51
CA SER A 56 -6.35 -11.85 -0.40
C SER A 56 -6.36 -11.16 -1.76
N GLN A 57 -7.54 -10.89 -2.32
CA GLN A 57 -7.70 -10.19 -3.59
C GLN A 57 -7.14 -8.77 -3.55
N GLN A 58 -7.53 -8.02 -2.52
CA GLN A 58 -7.07 -6.64 -2.33
C GLN A 58 -5.58 -6.57 -2.07
N GLN A 59 -5.04 -7.51 -1.27
CA GLN A 59 -3.61 -7.58 -1.00
C GLN A 59 -2.81 -7.91 -2.27
N ALA A 60 -3.27 -8.90 -3.05
CA ALA A 60 -2.63 -9.25 -4.31
C ALA A 60 -2.64 -8.10 -5.31
N ASN A 61 -3.75 -7.38 -5.43
CA ASN A 61 -3.87 -6.22 -6.31
C ASN A 61 -2.90 -5.09 -5.91
N ALA A 62 -2.77 -4.82 -4.61
CA ALA A 62 -1.84 -3.81 -4.09
C ALA A 62 -0.38 -4.21 -4.38
N MET A 63 -0.03 -5.47 -4.12
CA MET A 63 1.31 -5.99 -4.38
C MET A 63 1.64 -5.99 -5.87
N ALA A 64 0.71 -6.42 -6.72
CA ALA A 64 0.92 -6.57 -8.15
C ALA A 64 1.31 -5.26 -8.85
N GLY A 65 0.72 -4.14 -8.44
CA GLY A 65 1.08 -2.82 -8.97
C GLY A 65 2.52 -2.43 -8.65
N ASN A 66 3.00 -2.78 -7.47
CA ASN A 66 4.38 -2.51 -7.05
C ASN A 66 5.38 -3.48 -7.72
N ILE A 67 5.01 -4.77 -7.83
CA ILE A 67 5.83 -5.80 -8.49
C ILE A 67 6.00 -5.50 -9.98
N ALA A 68 4.99 -4.97 -10.64
CA ALA A 68 5.10 -4.55 -12.05
C ALA A 68 6.18 -3.47 -12.26
N GLN A 69 6.44 -2.64 -11.24
CA GLN A 69 7.49 -1.63 -11.25
C GLN A 69 8.83 -2.16 -10.74
N ASN A 70 8.81 -3.07 -9.77
CA ASN A 70 9.99 -3.66 -9.14
C ASN A 70 9.74 -5.13 -8.81
N ARG A 71 10.27 -6.03 -9.66
CA ARG A 71 10.10 -7.49 -9.52
C ARG A 71 10.60 -8.06 -8.18
N LYS A 72 11.52 -7.35 -7.50
CA LYS A 72 12.06 -7.72 -6.19
C LYS A 72 11.35 -7.05 -5.02
N TRP A 73 10.23 -6.36 -5.29
CA TRP A 73 9.51 -5.58 -4.29
C TRP A 73 9.08 -6.40 -3.07
N ILE A 74 8.66 -7.66 -3.26
CA ILE A 74 8.22 -8.53 -2.16
C ILE A 74 9.36 -8.77 -1.17
N GLU A 75 10.52 -9.21 -1.65
CA GLU A 75 11.67 -9.51 -0.77
C GLU A 75 12.27 -8.27 -0.13
N GLN A 76 12.10 -7.10 -0.74
CA GLN A 76 12.58 -5.82 -0.23
C GLN A 76 11.63 -5.15 0.77
N THR A 77 10.37 -5.58 0.79
CA THR A 77 9.31 -4.97 1.60
C THR A 77 8.98 -5.80 2.85
N TYR A 78 8.82 -7.12 2.67
CA TYR A 78 8.38 -7.99 3.75
C TYR A 78 9.55 -8.65 4.48
N LEU A 79 9.36 -8.89 5.78
CA LEU A 79 10.32 -9.67 6.57
C LEU A 79 10.46 -11.07 6.00
N ALA A 80 11.64 -11.67 6.19
CA ALA A 80 11.91 -13.04 5.76
C ALA A 80 10.92 -14.00 6.43
N SER A 81 10.19 -14.74 5.62
CA SER A 81 9.23 -15.75 6.04
C SER A 81 8.96 -16.72 4.89
N PRO A 82 8.48 -17.95 5.18
CA PRO A 82 8.07 -18.88 4.13
C PRO A 82 7.02 -18.30 3.18
N GLU A 83 6.06 -17.52 3.70
CA GLU A 83 5.00 -16.87 2.92
C GLU A 83 5.58 -15.85 1.93
N ARG A 84 6.50 -14.98 2.39
CA ARG A 84 7.22 -14.05 1.52
C ARG A 84 7.97 -14.77 0.41
N ASP A 85 8.71 -15.81 0.78
CA ASP A 85 9.59 -16.52 -0.15
C ASP A 85 8.80 -17.28 -1.23
N VAL A 86 7.67 -17.87 -0.88
CA VAL A 86 6.77 -18.53 -1.85
C VAL A 86 6.23 -17.52 -2.86
N LEU A 87 5.80 -16.35 -2.43
CA LEU A 87 5.31 -15.30 -3.34
C LEU A 87 6.42 -14.76 -4.24
N GLN A 88 7.62 -14.48 -3.69
CA GLN A 88 8.75 -14.00 -4.48
C GLN A 88 9.19 -15.07 -5.49
N LYS A 89 9.26 -16.35 -5.07
CA LYS A 89 9.59 -17.46 -5.97
C LYS A 89 8.60 -17.57 -7.14
N TRP A 90 7.30 -17.35 -6.88
CA TRP A 90 6.31 -17.33 -7.96
C TRP A 90 6.61 -16.22 -8.96
N VAL A 91 6.88 -15.00 -8.48
CA VAL A 91 7.23 -13.84 -9.33
C VAL A 91 8.47 -14.17 -10.18
N ASP A 92 9.51 -14.72 -9.56
CA ASP A 92 10.78 -15.03 -10.25
C ASP A 92 10.62 -16.13 -11.32
N SER A 93 9.74 -17.12 -11.07
CA SER A 93 9.49 -18.24 -12.00
C SER A 93 8.47 -17.88 -13.10
N HIS A 94 7.83 -16.72 -13.05
CA HIS A 94 6.85 -16.26 -14.06
C HIS A 94 7.29 -14.92 -14.67
N PRO A 95 8.42 -14.84 -15.38
CA PRO A 95 8.93 -13.59 -15.95
C PRO A 95 7.99 -12.98 -17.01
N SER A 96 7.14 -13.80 -17.64
CA SER A 96 6.14 -13.36 -18.63
C SER A 96 4.91 -12.69 -17.99
N ALA A 97 4.66 -12.86 -16.70
CA ALA A 97 3.61 -12.16 -15.98
C ALA A 97 4.09 -10.73 -15.68
N THR A 98 3.78 -9.78 -16.57
CA THR A 98 4.26 -8.41 -16.52
C THR A 98 3.17 -7.40 -16.20
N THR A 99 1.89 -7.76 -16.39
CA THR A 99 0.77 -6.87 -16.06
C THR A 99 0.31 -7.08 -14.62
N LYS A 100 -0.30 -6.04 -14.06
CA LYS A 100 -0.89 -6.08 -12.71
C LYS A 100 -1.89 -7.24 -12.57
N GLU A 101 -2.72 -7.46 -13.59
CA GLU A 101 -3.75 -8.50 -13.61
C GLU A 101 -3.13 -9.91 -13.57
N GLN A 102 -2.11 -10.17 -14.39
CA GLN A 102 -1.41 -11.44 -14.43
C GLN A 102 -0.71 -11.76 -13.12
N ILE A 103 0.00 -10.77 -12.56
CA ILE A 103 0.71 -10.92 -11.29
C ILE A 103 -0.30 -11.14 -10.16
N SER A 104 -1.36 -10.33 -10.09
CA SER A 104 -2.40 -10.46 -9.06
C SER A 104 -3.05 -11.84 -9.09
N ALA A 105 -3.42 -12.35 -10.27
CA ALA A 105 -4.03 -13.67 -10.42
C ALA A 105 -3.14 -14.80 -9.85
N GLY A 106 -1.84 -14.74 -10.11
CA GLY A 106 -0.90 -15.72 -9.56
C GLY A 106 -0.77 -15.66 -8.04
N LEU A 107 -0.63 -14.43 -7.49
CA LEU A 107 -0.52 -14.24 -6.05
C LEU A 107 -1.79 -14.66 -5.30
N ILE A 108 -2.98 -14.38 -5.85
CA ILE A 108 -4.27 -14.80 -5.27
C ILE A 108 -4.34 -16.32 -5.18
N GLY A 109 -3.94 -17.03 -6.25
CA GLY A 109 -3.93 -18.50 -6.28
C GLY A 109 -3.14 -19.09 -5.11
N ILE A 110 -2.04 -18.45 -4.74
CA ILE A 110 -1.23 -18.87 -3.58
C ILE A 110 -1.91 -18.49 -2.26
N MET A 111 -2.28 -17.22 -2.09
CA MET A 111 -2.80 -16.69 -0.83
C MET A 111 -4.16 -17.27 -0.44
N ASN A 112 -4.97 -17.76 -1.40
CA ASN A 112 -6.25 -18.40 -1.10
C ASN A 112 -6.08 -19.75 -0.37
N GLY A 113 -4.94 -20.41 -0.52
CA GLY A 113 -4.61 -21.62 0.22
C GLY A 113 -4.07 -21.38 1.63
N TRP A 114 -3.87 -20.11 2.04
CA TRP A 114 -3.27 -19.79 3.33
C TRP A 114 -4.29 -19.67 4.46
N SER A 115 -3.89 -20.13 5.64
CA SER A 115 -4.58 -19.84 6.88
C SER A 115 -4.49 -18.35 7.24
N ASP A 116 -5.36 -17.89 8.15
CA ASP A 116 -5.32 -16.51 8.65
C ASP A 116 -3.99 -16.20 9.37
N ALA A 117 -3.39 -17.19 10.03
CA ALA A 117 -2.09 -17.04 10.66
C ALA A 117 -0.99 -16.74 9.64
N GLN A 118 -0.94 -17.48 8.53
CA GLN A 118 0.00 -17.24 7.44
C GLN A 118 -0.20 -15.87 6.78
N LYS A 119 -1.45 -15.49 6.49
CA LYS A 119 -1.77 -14.18 5.95
C LYS A 119 -1.27 -13.06 6.87
N LYS A 120 -1.51 -13.20 8.18
CA LYS A 120 -1.08 -12.25 9.21
C LYS A 120 0.44 -12.15 9.34
N THR A 121 1.17 -13.24 9.13
CA THR A 121 2.63 -13.25 9.09
C THR A 121 3.15 -12.39 7.94
N LEU A 122 2.50 -12.44 6.78
CA LEU A 122 2.89 -11.62 5.62
C LEU A 122 2.61 -10.13 5.85
N SER A 123 1.37 -9.79 6.24
CA SER A 123 0.95 -8.37 6.33
C SER A 123 -0.09 -8.13 7.39
N ARG A 124 0.09 -7.06 8.16
CA ARG A 124 -0.87 -6.60 9.18
C ARG A 124 -2.16 -6.02 8.59
N HIS A 125 -2.20 -5.74 7.30
CA HIS A 125 -3.45 -5.40 6.62
C HIS A 125 -4.49 -6.53 6.69
N PHE A 126 -4.08 -7.79 6.65
CA PHE A 126 -5.01 -8.92 6.78
C PHE A 126 -5.76 -8.95 8.10
N SER A 127 -5.13 -8.48 9.17
CA SER A 127 -5.75 -8.44 10.51
C SER A 127 -6.42 -7.10 10.85
N GLY A 128 -6.36 -6.10 9.95
CA GLY A 128 -6.87 -4.76 10.23
C GLY A 128 -6.01 -3.97 11.22
N GLN A 129 -4.76 -4.34 11.37
CA GLN A 129 -3.79 -3.69 12.25
C GLN A 129 -2.88 -2.69 11.51
N ALA A 130 -3.21 -2.37 10.26
CA ALA A 130 -2.45 -1.42 9.46
C ALA A 130 -3.36 -0.58 8.57
N PHE A 131 -2.91 0.64 8.28
CA PHE A 131 -3.48 1.49 7.23
C PHE A 131 -2.39 2.20 6.43
N ASP A 132 -2.74 2.55 5.20
CA ASP A 132 -1.88 3.36 4.33
C ASP A 132 -2.47 4.76 4.18
N VAL A 133 -1.57 5.75 4.08
CA VAL A 133 -1.92 7.16 3.89
C VAL A 133 -1.30 7.65 2.58
N GLN A 134 -2.05 8.44 1.82
CA GLN A 134 -1.57 9.11 0.63
C GLN A 134 -0.37 9.99 0.96
N PRO A 135 0.81 9.77 0.37
CA PRO A 135 1.97 10.63 0.57
C PRO A 135 1.71 12.07 0.13
N VAL A 136 2.13 13.03 0.95
CA VAL A 136 2.03 14.46 0.69
C VAL A 136 3.43 15.07 0.75
N ALA A 137 3.80 15.87 -0.25
CA ALA A 137 5.10 16.50 -0.32
C ALA A 137 5.20 17.77 0.57
N GLY A 138 6.42 18.16 0.89
CA GLY A 138 6.72 19.44 1.56
C GLY A 138 6.31 19.49 3.03
N THR A 139 6.16 20.70 3.54
CA THR A 139 5.87 20.97 4.95
C THR A 139 4.59 20.29 5.45
N PRO A 140 3.45 20.32 4.72
CA PRO A 140 2.25 19.61 5.16
C PRO A 140 2.50 18.09 5.34
N GLY A 141 3.23 17.48 4.41
CA GLY A 141 3.58 16.08 4.51
C GLY A 141 4.47 15.76 5.72
N ASN A 142 5.43 16.62 6.03
CA ASN A 142 6.28 16.45 7.21
C ASN A 142 5.49 16.52 8.51
N LEU A 143 4.50 17.42 8.59
CA LEU A 143 3.61 17.52 9.75
C LEU A 143 2.75 16.25 9.91
N ILE A 144 2.17 15.75 8.84
CA ILE A 144 1.39 14.49 8.86
C ILE A 144 2.27 13.32 9.31
N LYS A 145 3.50 13.19 8.78
CA LYS A 145 4.44 12.14 9.19
C LYS A 145 4.77 12.22 10.68
N THR A 146 4.97 13.43 11.20
CA THR A 146 5.16 13.66 12.65
C THR A 146 3.93 13.22 13.44
N GLY A 147 2.73 13.56 12.96
CA GLY A 147 1.47 13.12 13.54
C GLY A 147 1.33 11.60 13.55
N ILE A 148 1.65 10.92 12.45
CA ILE A 148 1.62 9.45 12.39
C ILE A 148 2.58 8.85 13.42
N LYS A 149 3.81 9.37 13.52
CA LYS A 149 4.83 8.89 14.47
C LYS A 149 4.44 9.07 15.94
N ALA A 150 3.50 9.99 16.23
CA ALA A 150 2.97 10.27 17.57
C ALA A 150 1.67 9.50 17.90
N LEU A 151 1.18 8.63 17.00
CA LEU A 151 -0.07 7.90 17.22
C LEU A 151 0.08 6.86 18.35
N PRO A 152 -0.96 6.66 19.17
CA PRO A 152 -0.95 5.61 20.18
C PRO A 152 -0.93 4.23 19.51
N ASN A 153 -0.32 3.25 20.19
CA ASN A 153 -0.19 1.87 19.71
C ASN A 153 0.55 1.72 18.37
N LEU A 154 1.19 2.77 17.86
CA LEU A 154 2.00 2.66 16.66
C LEU A 154 3.18 1.72 16.92
N ARG A 155 3.27 0.63 16.16
CA ARG A 155 4.40 -0.29 16.18
C ARG A 155 5.47 0.13 15.19
N LYS A 156 5.06 0.50 13.97
CA LYS A 156 5.98 0.84 12.88
C LYS A 156 5.32 1.82 11.92
N PHE A 157 6.11 2.78 11.44
CA PHE A 157 5.76 3.65 10.33
C PHE A 157 6.86 3.56 9.26
N LEU A 158 6.47 3.27 8.04
CA LEU A 158 7.34 3.26 6.87
C LEU A 158 6.94 4.41 5.93
N GLU A 159 7.92 5.14 5.45
CA GLU A 159 7.78 6.18 4.44
C GLU A 159 8.05 5.64 3.03
N GLN A 160 8.66 4.45 2.96
CA GLN A 160 8.98 3.74 1.73
C GLN A 160 8.86 2.22 1.93
N GLU A 161 8.42 1.53 0.90
CA GLU A 161 8.40 0.07 0.81
C GLU A 161 8.97 -0.38 -0.53
N GLY A 162 9.99 -1.24 -0.52
CA GLY A 162 10.63 -1.75 -1.73
C GLY A 162 11.11 -0.65 -2.69
N GLY A 163 11.56 0.49 -2.15
CA GLY A 163 12.02 1.64 -2.93
C GLY A 163 10.93 2.58 -3.44
N LEU A 164 9.65 2.25 -3.22
CA LEU A 164 8.51 3.09 -3.59
C LEU A 164 8.06 3.95 -2.41
N ILE A 165 7.59 5.18 -2.68
CA ILE A 165 7.04 6.07 -1.65
C ILE A 165 5.64 5.58 -1.27
N ILE A 166 5.54 4.92 -0.13
CA ILE A 166 4.31 4.37 0.44
C ILE A 166 4.33 4.69 1.93
N TRP A 167 3.32 5.40 2.42
CA TRP A 167 3.20 5.70 3.85
C TRP A 167 2.35 4.64 4.52
N HIS A 168 3.02 3.67 5.12
CA HIS A 168 2.43 2.54 5.81
C HIS A 168 2.59 2.66 7.32
N ALA A 169 1.50 2.59 8.07
CA ALA A 169 1.48 2.57 9.52
C ALA A 169 0.85 1.27 10.03
N ASP A 170 1.56 0.56 10.90
CA ASP A 170 1.02 -0.63 11.57
C ASP A 170 1.05 -0.50 13.09
N PHE A 171 0.13 -1.20 13.74
CA PHE A 171 -0.25 -1.01 15.13
C PHE A 171 -0.23 -2.32 15.90
N GLU A 172 0.04 -2.21 17.21
CA GLU A 172 0.00 -3.31 18.15
C GLU A 172 -0.55 -2.80 19.48
N LYS A 173 -1.47 -3.56 20.07
CA LYS A 173 -2.03 -3.16 21.36
C LYS A 173 -0.96 -3.30 22.44
N THR A 174 -0.61 -2.20 23.09
CA THR A 174 0.28 -2.14 24.27
C THR A 174 -0.49 -2.41 25.53
#